data_c4972093b65039e7c25ab99aea1cb3e3
#
_entry.id   c4972093b65039e7c25ab99aea1cb3e3
#
_cell.length_a   1.000
_cell.length_b   1.000
_cell.length_c   1.000
_cell.angle_alpha   90.00
_cell.angle_beta   90.00
_cell.angle_gamma   90.00
#
_symmetry.space_group_name_H-M   'P 1'
#
loop_
_entity.id
_entity.type
_entity.pdbx_description
1 polymer ?
#
loop_
_entity_poly.entity_id
_entity_poly.type
_entity_poly.pdbx_seq_one_letter_code
_entity_poly.pdbx_strand_id
1 'polypeptide(L)'
;MSNVYSVGNNRQLIIYNAGSNIFLRVAHFGGLDRPIVLAADYLCGLTECIYNSSLYYSYINQNGSLILKNIMDTANILAIDCNYVQEYSNPKLAICNNTLLLFYLKQNPVSDKPSLHCITPDDNNALPIPLPDIKKPVNSYSVLAYNNFI
;
A
#
# COMPACT_ATOMS: atom_id res chain seq x y z
N MET A 1 -3.74 3.26 -12.70
CA MET A 1 -4.66 3.91 -11.76
C MET A 1 -3.96 5.13 -11.19
N SER A 2 -4.62 6.26 -11.03
CA SER A 2 -4.02 7.46 -10.46
C SER A 2 -4.93 8.00 -9.37
N ASN A 3 -4.38 8.38 -8.23
CA ASN A 3 -5.11 9.00 -7.15
C ASN A 3 -4.63 10.44 -6.94
N VAL A 4 -5.55 11.28 -6.49
CA VAL A 4 -5.30 12.71 -6.33
C VAL A 4 -5.60 13.09 -4.88
N TYR A 5 -4.63 13.73 -4.23
CA TYR A 5 -4.72 14.17 -2.84
C TYR A 5 -4.57 15.68 -2.75
N SER A 6 -5.48 16.34 -2.06
CA SER A 6 -5.36 17.77 -1.77
C SER A 6 -4.45 17.97 -0.54
N VAL A 7 -3.39 18.77 -0.70
CA VAL A 7 -2.38 19.00 0.36
C VAL A 7 -2.33 20.46 0.83
N GLY A 8 -3.42 21.18 0.71
CA GLY A 8 -3.50 22.60 1.08
C GLY A 8 -2.86 23.53 0.02
N ASN A 9 -3.01 24.85 0.22
CA ASN A 9 -2.44 25.88 -0.66
C ASN A 9 -2.71 25.68 -2.16
N ASN A 10 -3.88 25.15 -2.53
CA ASN A 10 -4.26 24.83 -3.91
C ASN A 10 -3.28 23.89 -4.63
N ARG A 11 -2.61 23.02 -3.88
CA ARG A 11 -1.74 21.96 -4.42
C ARG A 11 -2.40 20.59 -4.26
N GLN A 12 -2.20 19.77 -5.26
CA GLN A 12 -2.65 18.36 -5.26
C GLN A 12 -1.46 17.47 -5.56
N LEU A 13 -1.35 16.37 -4.84
CA LEU A 13 -0.40 15.30 -5.15
C LEU A 13 -1.12 14.28 -6.03
N ILE A 14 -0.47 13.90 -7.11
CA ILE A 14 -0.93 12.85 -8.02
C ILE A 14 0.11 11.75 -8.00
N ILE A 15 -0.28 10.58 -7.48
CA ILE A 15 0.55 9.38 -7.53
C ILE A 15 0.00 8.41 -8.56
N TYR A 16 0.86 7.85 -9.40
CA TYR A 16 0.47 6.91 -10.45
C TYR A 16 1.63 6.00 -10.83
N ASN A 17 1.31 4.90 -11.47
CA ASN A 17 2.32 4.01 -12.05
C ASN A 17 2.29 4.06 -13.58
N ALA A 18 3.47 3.91 -14.18
CA ALA A 18 3.65 3.72 -15.62
C ALA A 18 4.82 2.74 -15.85
N GLY A 19 4.50 1.59 -16.44
CA GLY A 19 5.45 0.47 -16.52
C GLY A 19 5.90 0.02 -15.14
N SER A 20 7.19 -0.17 -14.95
CA SER A 20 7.80 -0.54 -13.66
C SER A 20 8.06 0.63 -12.71
N ASN A 21 7.63 1.84 -13.05
CA ASN A 21 7.88 3.02 -12.25
C ASN A 21 6.63 3.51 -11.54
N ILE A 22 6.82 4.01 -10.32
CA ILE A 22 5.84 4.81 -9.59
C ILE A 22 6.31 6.25 -9.63
N PHE A 23 5.40 7.16 -10.00
CA PHE A 23 5.65 8.58 -10.12
C PHE A 23 4.80 9.38 -9.15
N LEU A 24 5.36 10.51 -8.71
CA LEU A 24 4.66 11.59 -8.05
C LEU A 24 4.69 12.84 -8.92
N ARG A 25 3.58 13.54 -9.01
CA ARG A 25 3.48 14.90 -9.57
C ARG A 25 2.75 15.81 -8.60
N VAL A 26 3.12 17.08 -8.62
CA VAL A 26 2.38 18.14 -7.94
C VAL A 26 1.60 18.89 -8.99
N ALA A 27 0.30 19.00 -8.78
CA ALA A 27 -0.58 19.89 -9.55
C ALA A 27 -0.79 21.19 -8.75
N HIS A 28 -0.74 22.33 -9.42
CA HIS A 28 -0.98 23.65 -8.87
C HIS A 28 -1.71 24.52 -9.90
N PHE A 29 -2.12 25.71 -9.52
CA PHE A 29 -2.92 26.60 -10.39
C PHE A 29 -2.25 26.89 -11.75
N GLY A 30 -0.92 26.88 -11.82
CA GLY A 30 -0.14 27.12 -13.04
C GLY A 30 0.14 25.90 -13.89
N GLY A 31 -0.28 24.69 -13.48
CA GLY A 31 -0.06 23.46 -14.22
C GLY A 31 0.43 22.28 -13.38
N LEU A 32 1.20 21.40 -14.02
CA LEU A 32 1.77 20.20 -13.41
C LEU A 32 3.30 20.30 -13.35
N ASP A 33 3.88 20.00 -12.19
CA ASP A 33 5.33 19.87 -12.07
C ASP A 33 5.86 18.65 -12.84
N ARG A 34 7.17 18.60 -13.05
CA ARG A 34 7.81 17.41 -13.62
C ARG A 34 7.59 16.19 -12.70
N PRO A 35 7.37 15.01 -13.26
CA PRO A 35 7.21 13.81 -12.44
C PRO A 35 8.51 13.48 -11.71
N ILE A 36 8.36 13.08 -10.44
CA ILE A 36 9.44 12.53 -9.60
C ILE A 36 9.26 11.03 -9.57
N VAL A 37 10.31 10.27 -9.80
CA VAL A 37 10.29 8.80 -9.69
C VAL A 37 10.41 8.44 -8.20
N LEU A 38 9.39 7.77 -7.67
CA LEU A 38 9.38 7.26 -6.30
C LEU A 38 9.92 5.84 -6.18
N ALA A 39 9.72 5.03 -7.20
CA ALA A 39 10.22 3.65 -7.30
C ALA A 39 10.37 3.27 -8.77
N ALA A 40 11.31 2.34 -9.06
CA ALA A 40 11.59 1.83 -10.39
C ALA A 40 11.44 0.30 -10.51
N ASP A 41 11.00 -0.35 -9.43
CA ASP A 41 10.86 -1.80 -9.30
C ASP A 41 9.40 -2.24 -9.09
N TYR A 42 8.44 -1.39 -9.47
CA TYR A 42 7.01 -1.67 -9.33
C TYR A 42 6.58 -2.87 -10.18
N LEU A 43 5.87 -3.80 -9.56
CA LEU A 43 5.17 -4.89 -10.24
C LEU A 43 3.66 -4.61 -10.28
N CYS A 44 3.03 -4.46 -9.11
CA CYS A 44 1.58 -4.25 -9.00
C CYS A 44 1.18 -3.70 -7.62
N GLY A 45 -0.10 -3.40 -7.45
CA GLY A 45 -0.70 -3.21 -6.15
C GLY A 45 -0.44 -1.86 -5.49
N LEU A 46 -0.28 -0.79 -6.27
CA LEU A 46 -0.11 0.54 -5.70
C LEU A 46 -1.33 0.93 -4.86
N THR A 47 -1.06 1.25 -3.59
CA THR A 47 -2.00 1.83 -2.63
C THR A 47 -1.30 2.93 -1.85
N GLU A 48 -2.02 3.97 -1.48
CA GLU A 48 -1.48 5.13 -0.81
C GLU A 48 -2.49 5.78 0.13
N CYS A 49 -1.98 6.52 1.10
CA CYS A 49 -2.78 7.38 1.97
C CYS A 49 -1.94 8.52 2.57
N ILE A 50 -2.60 9.56 3.03
CA ILE A 50 -1.96 10.62 3.82
C ILE A 50 -2.19 10.29 5.29
N TYR A 51 -1.10 10.12 6.03
CA TYR A 51 -1.10 9.88 7.46
C TYR A 51 -0.07 10.78 8.13
N ASN A 52 -0.46 11.48 9.22
CA ASN A 52 0.39 12.45 9.93
C ASN A 52 1.05 13.46 8.97
N SER A 53 0.27 14.04 8.05
CA SER A 53 0.71 15.01 7.05
C SER A 53 1.79 14.49 6.08
N SER A 54 2.03 13.20 6.03
CA SER A 54 2.96 12.56 5.10
C SER A 54 2.23 11.57 4.18
N LEU A 55 2.72 11.45 2.95
CA LEU A 55 2.21 10.47 2.00
C LEU A 55 2.94 9.14 2.20
N TYR A 56 2.17 8.13 2.55
CA TYR A 56 2.60 6.73 2.57
C TYR A 56 2.10 6.04 1.32
N TYR A 57 2.91 5.16 0.76
CA TYR A 57 2.52 4.32 -0.36
C TYR A 57 3.11 2.92 -0.23
N SER A 58 2.36 1.95 -0.70
CA SER A 58 2.76 0.54 -0.69
C SER A 58 2.51 -0.10 -2.03
N TYR A 59 3.34 -1.07 -2.39
CA TYR A 59 3.27 -1.80 -3.65
C TYR A 59 4.00 -3.14 -3.54
N ILE A 60 3.76 -4.03 -4.49
CA ILE A 60 4.55 -5.24 -4.69
C ILE A 60 5.65 -4.91 -5.71
N ASN A 61 6.89 -5.20 -5.37
CA ASN A 61 8.02 -4.99 -6.25
C ASN A 61 8.25 -6.19 -7.19
N GLN A 62 9.17 -6.04 -8.13
CA GLN A 62 9.51 -7.07 -9.12
C GLN A 62 10.05 -8.37 -8.52
N ASN A 63 10.55 -8.34 -7.29
CA ASN A 63 10.99 -9.53 -6.55
C ASN A 63 9.84 -10.22 -5.79
N GLY A 64 8.61 -9.72 -5.90
CA GLY A 64 7.45 -10.25 -5.17
C GLY A 64 7.39 -9.83 -3.69
N SER A 65 8.18 -8.87 -3.27
CA SER A 65 8.15 -8.34 -1.91
C SER A 65 7.17 -7.17 -1.81
N LEU A 66 6.45 -7.13 -0.70
CA LEU A 66 5.62 -5.99 -0.32
C LEU A 66 6.50 -4.89 0.23
N ILE A 67 6.38 -3.71 -0.34
CA ILE A 67 7.14 -2.51 0.04
C ILE A 67 6.19 -1.47 0.62
N LEU A 68 6.54 -0.88 1.75
CA LEU A 68 5.89 0.30 2.32
C LEU A 68 6.92 1.40 2.49
N LYS A 69 6.61 2.59 2.00
CA LYS A 69 7.47 3.78 2.07
C LYS A 69 6.70 5.01 2.51
N ASN A 70 7.43 5.90 3.19
CA ASN A 70 7.01 7.26 3.44
C ASN A 70 7.77 8.19 2.49
N ILE A 71 7.09 9.12 1.83
CA ILE A 71 7.72 10.06 0.90
C ILE A 71 8.73 10.98 1.59
N MET A 72 8.51 11.32 2.86
CA MET A 72 9.38 12.22 3.62
C MET A 72 10.57 11.49 4.28
N ASP A 73 10.48 10.18 4.40
CA ASP A 73 11.52 9.34 5.00
C ASP A 73 11.86 8.19 4.05
N THR A 74 12.73 8.49 3.10
CA THR A 74 13.15 7.50 2.10
C THR A 74 14.14 6.46 2.65
N ALA A 75 14.68 6.66 3.86
CA ALA A 75 15.60 5.72 4.51
C ALA A 75 14.83 4.57 5.18
N ASN A 76 13.63 4.83 5.70
CA ASN A 76 12.77 3.82 6.31
C ASN A 76 11.93 3.12 5.25
N ILE A 77 12.40 1.97 4.84
CA ILE A 77 11.70 1.09 3.89
C ILE A 77 11.32 -0.17 4.66
N LEU A 78 10.02 -0.42 4.78
CA LEU A 78 9.53 -1.71 5.23
C LEU A 78 9.41 -2.63 4.02
N ALA A 79 10.18 -3.71 4.00
CA ALA A 79 10.11 -4.74 2.98
C ALA A 79 9.71 -6.08 3.62
N ILE A 80 8.64 -6.69 3.12
CA ILE A 80 8.09 -7.93 3.65
C ILE A 80 8.06 -8.96 2.52
N ASP A 81 8.63 -10.13 2.78
CA ASP A 81 8.42 -11.29 1.92
C ASP A 81 7.00 -11.81 2.12
N CYS A 82 6.13 -11.54 1.17
CA CYS A 82 4.73 -11.98 1.19
C CYS A 82 4.48 -13.21 0.34
N ASN A 83 5.51 -13.79 -0.29
CA ASN A 83 5.37 -14.89 -1.25
C ASN A 83 4.27 -14.57 -2.28
N TYR A 84 4.41 -13.41 -2.94
CA TYR A 84 3.38 -12.89 -3.83
C TYR A 84 3.00 -13.88 -4.93
N VAL A 85 1.70 -14.06 -5.12
CA VAL A 85 1.15 -14.79 -6.26
C VAL A 85 0.25 -13.82 -7.05
N GLN A 86 0.46 -13.77 -8.36
CA GLN A 86 -0.17 -12.80 -9.26
C GLN A 86 -1.71 -12.79 -9.21
N GLU A 87 -2.31 -13.88 -8.80
CA GLU A 87 -3.77 -14.05 -8.71
C GLU A 87 -4.39 -13.41 -7.46
N TYR A 88 -3.57 -12.96 -6.50
CA TYR A 88 -4.07 -12.42 -5.24
C TYR A 88 -4.18 -10.91 -5.28
N SER A 89 -5.11 -10.40 -4.49
CA SER A 89 -5.36 -8.98 -4.45
C SER A 89 -4.21 -8.21 -3.81
N ASN A 90 -4.10 -7.01 -4.26
CA ASN A 90 -3.09 -6.04 -3.94
C ASN A 90 -3.18 -5.52 -2.49
N PRO A 91 -2.07 -5.03 -1.91
CA PRO A 91 -2.09 -4.43 -0.58
C PRO A 91 -3.08 -3.27 -0.47
N LYS A 92 -3.53 -2.99 0.75
CA LYS A 92 -4.41 -1.87 1.07
C LYS A 92 -3.89 -1.13 2.29
N LEU A 93 -3.79 0.19 2.18
CA LEU A 93 -3.55 1.08 3.30
C LEU A 93 -4.87 1.62 3.84
N ALA A 94 -5.00 1.65 5.16
CA ALA A 94 -6.13 2.26 5.84
C ALA A 94 -5.66 2.95 7.14
N ILE A 95 -6.43 3.91 7.62
CA ILE A 95 -6.20 4.59 8.90
C ILE A 95 -7.36 4.24 9.83
N CYS A 96 -7.04 3.69 10.99
CA CYS A 96 -8.01 3.39 12.04
C CYS A 96 -7.47 3.83 13.39
N ASN A 97 -8.29 4.52 14.18
CA ASN A 97 -7.90 5.04 15.49
C ASN A 97 -6.56 5.80 15.46
N ASN A 98 -6.38 6.65 14.45
CA ASN A 98 -5.13 7.39 14.23
C ASN A 98 -3.88 6.49 14.09
N THR A 99 -4.06 5.27 13.61
CA THR A 99 -2.99 4.32 13.33
C THR A 99 -3.02 3.94 11.85
N LEU A 100 -1.87 3.99 11.20
CA LEU A 100 -1.73 3.51 9.82
C LEU A 100 -1.63 1.98 9.83
N LEU A 101 -2.46 1.35 9.02
CA LEU A 101 -2.52 -0.10 8.88
C LEU A 101 -2.27 -0.49 7.42
N LEU A 102 -1.43 -1.49 7.23
CA LEU A 102 -1.19 -2.11 5.93
C LEU A 102 -1.73 -3.54 5.94
N PHE A 103 -2.71 -3.79 5.09
CA PHE A 103 -3.32 -5.11 4.87
C PHE A 103 -2.72 -5.73 3.61
N TYR A 104 -2.44 -7.03 3.66
CA TYR A 104 -1.94 -7.79 2.51
C TYR A 104 -2.25 -9.28 2.63
N LEU A 105 -2.28 -9.96 1.51
CA LEU A 105 -2.36 -11.42 1.46
C LEU A 105 -0.95 -12.00 1.41
N LYS A 106 -0.69 -12.96 2.27
CA LYS A 106 0.53 -13.75 2.28
C LYS A 106 0.21 -15.19 1.98
N GLN A 107 0.90 -15.78 1.00
CA GLN A 107 0.76 -17.19 0.72
C GLN A 107 1.38 -18.03 1.82
N ASN A 108 0.63 -19.03 2.29
CA ASN A 108 1.17 -20.00 3.20
C ASN A 108 1.83 -21.12 2.39
N PRO A 109 3.15 -21.35 2.53
CA PRO A 109 3.86 -22.36 1.75
C PRO A 109 3.42 -23.81 2.03
N VAL A 110 2.74 -24.03 3.16
CA VAL A 110 2.30 -25.38 3.57
C VAL A 110 0.89 -25.69 3.11
N SER A 111 -0.02 -24.72 3.17
CA SER A 111 -1.45 -24.94 2.91
C SER A 111 -1.91 -24.49 1.52
N ASP A 112 -1.04 -23.88 0.75
CA ASP A 112 -1.34 -23.27 -0.56
C ASP A 112 -2.54 -22.31 -0.54
N LYS A 113 -2.90 -21.83 0.65
CA LYS A 113 -4.00 -20.85 0.84
C LYS A 113 -3.44 -19.54 1.35
N PRO A 114 -3.87 -18.42 0.75
CA PRO A 114 -3.47 -17.12 1.26
C PRO A 114 -4.14 -16.83 2.60
N SER A 115 -3.43 -16.14 3.47
CA SER A 115 -3.93 -15.57 4.72
C SER A 115 -3.84 -14.05 4.66
N LEU A 116 -4.86 -13.37 5.20
CA LEU A 116 -4.85 -11.93 5.35
C LEU A 116 -4.01 -11.54 6.57
N HIS A 117 -3.11 -10.60 6.37
CA HIS A 117 -2.24 -10.06 7.40
C HIS A 117 -2.46 -8.55 7.52
N CYS A 118 -2.23 -8.03 8.71
CA CYS A 118 -2.22 -6.61 9.00
C CYS A 118 -0.98 -6.26 9.81
N ILE A 119 -0.33 -5.17 9.46
CA ILE A 119 0.79 -4.60 10.21
C ILE A 119 0.65 -3.09 10.31
N THR A 120 1.34 -2.52 11.31
CA THR A 120 1.63 -1.09 11.38
C THR A 120 3.06 -0.82 10.88
N PRO A 121 3.39 0.38 10.40
CA PRO A 121 4.74 0.72 9.96
C PRO A 121 5.81 0.54 11.06
N ASP A 122 5.40 0.71 12.32
CA ASP A 122 6.30 0.66 13.48
C ASP A 122 6.42 -0.74 14.09
N ASP A 123 5.59 -1.69 13.66
CA ASP A 123 5.58 -3.06 14.16
C ASP A 123 5.82 -4.07 13.02
N ASN A 124 7.01 -4.63 13.00
CA ASN A 124 7.40 -5.64 12.01
C ASN A 124 6.79 -7.03 12.29
N ASN A 125 6.05 -7.21 13.39
CA ASN A 125 5.41 -8.47 13.75
C ASN A 125 3.99 -8.53 13.17
N ALA A 126 3.88 -8.85 11.89
CA ALA A 126 2.59 -9.06 11.26
C ALA A 126 1.89 -10.30 11.82
N LEU A 127 0.77 -10.10 12.49
CA LEU A 127 -0.09 -11.19 12.90
C LEU A 127 -1.14 -11.48 11.82
N PRO A 128 -1.41 -12.76 11.51
CA PRO A 128 -2.51 -13.09 10.64
C PRO A 128 -3.83 -12.66 11.30
N ILE A 129 -4.69 -12.00 10.52
CA ILE A 129 -6.04 -11.71 10.97
C ILE A 129 -6.82 -13.02 10.94
N PRO A 130 -7.40 -13.47 12.08
CA PRO A 130 -8.25 -14.64 12.09
C PRO A 130 -9.49 -14.35 11.24
N LEU A 131 -9.50 -14.83 10.02
CA LEU A 131 -10.70 -14.82 9.19
C LEU A 131 -11.61 -15.96 9.67
N PRO A 132 -12.93 -15.74 9.77
CA PRO A 132 -13.86 -16.82 10.03
C PRO A 132 -13.68 -17.90 8.96
N ASP A 133 -13.93 -19.15 9.34
CA ASP A 133 -13.66 -20.37 8.58
C ASP A 133 -14.13 -20.30 7.12
N ILE A 134 -13.34 -19.64 6.29
CA ILE A 134 -13.64 -19.47 4.86
C ILE A 134 -13.12 -20.72 4.16
N LYS A 135 -14.04 -21.59 3.76
CA LYS A 135 -13.71 -22.84 3.06
C LYS A 135 -13.06 -22.64 1.69
N LYS A 136 -13.10 -21.41 1.16
CA LYS A 136 -12.51 -21.03 -0.14
C LYS A 136 -11.32 -20.12 0.07
N PRO A 137 -10.29 -20.17 -0.80
CA PRO A 137 -9.18 -19.22 -0.74
C PRO A 137 -9.69 -17.79 -0.92
N VAL A 138 -9.12 -16.85 -0.17
CA VAL A 138 -9.41 -15.42 -0.31
C VAL A 138 -8.51 -14.86 -1.40
N ASN A 139 -9.04 -14.63 -2.58
CA ASN A 139 -8.29 -14.10 -3.72
C ASN A 139 -8.38 -12.57 -3.81
N SER A 140 -9.36 -11.96 -3.13
CA SER A 140 -9.53 -10.51 -3.09
C SER A 140 -10.19 -10.09 -1.79
N TYR A 141 -9.94 -8.85 -1.39
CA TYR A 141 -10.53 -8.23 -0.21
C TYR A 141 -10.65 -6.72 -0.42
N SER A 142 -11.49 -6.10 0.38
CA SER A 142 -11.58 -4.65 0.51
C SER A 142 -11.47 -4.27 1.97
N VAL A 143 -10.87 -3.14 2.24
CA VAL A 143 -10.77 -2.57 3.58
C VAL A 143 -11.61 -1.30 3.61
N LEU A 144 -12.51 -1.22 4.56
CA LEU A 144 -13.34 -0.05 4.82
C LEU A 144 -13.19 0.34 6.28
N ALA A 145 -12.61 1.51 6.54
CA ALA A 145 -12.59 2.09 7.87
C ALA A 145 -13.89 2.87 8.10
N TYR A 146 -14.65 2.50 9.13
CA TYR A 146 -15.90 3.16 9.48
C TYR A 146 -15.96 3.39 10.99
N ASN A 147 -16.14 4.65 11.44
CA ASN A 147 -16.24 5.03 12.86
C ASN A 147 -15.17 4.37 13.74
N ASN A 148 -13.92 4.37 13.29
CA ASN A 148 -12.77 3.72 13.96
C ASN A 148 -12.83 2.18 14.04
N PHE A 149 -13.71 1.54 13.30
CA PHE A 149 -13.73 0.08 13.09
C PHE A 149 -13.24 -0.25 11.67
N ILE A 150 -12.61 -1.39 11.53
CA ILE A 150 -12.15 -1.95 10.24
C ILE A 150 -12.91 -3.26 9.97
#